data_0762373d677a56ed08602814739ae33c
#
_entry.id   0762373d677a56ed08602814739ae33c
#
_cell.length_a   1.000
_cell.length_b   1.000
_cell.length_c   1.000
_cell.angle_alpha   90.00
_cell.angle_beta   90.00
_cell.angle_gamma   90.00
#
_symmetry.space_group_name_H-M   'P 1'
#
loop_
_entity.id
_entity.type
_entity.pdbx_description
1 polymer ?
#
loop_
_entity_poly.entity_id
_entity_poly.type
_entity_poly.pdbx_seq_one_letter_code
_entity_poly.pdbx_strand_id
1 'polypeptide(L)'
;MLGLTQESWGERLHFSASHVGAVERGERPALPDYLGAVDRVYGTAFMKFYREFIRGEWTPVWYRPFVEYEGRAKLLRIFQPMVMPGLLQTEAYARALLQALNTKPEELEPTLAARLDRQEIVTRATNACRLVVVLDEIVLRRSVGGPEVMRDQLKAIADANQRQNVQVHIVPFTTGGYPGVLGPMVLATVDGRTVGFLEGHLEGRLIEATDATEALEEDWETIRGYALPGQQSHEMILEAIETWS
;
A
#
# COMPACT_ATOMS: atom_id res chain seq x y z
N MET A 1 -2.10 6.46 37.96
CA MET A 1 -1.31 7.62 37.50
C MET A 1 0.14 7.40 37.94
N LEU A 2 1.11 7.49 37.02
CA LEU A 2 2.53 7.22 37.36
C LEU A 2 3.23 8.37 38.11
N GLY A 3 2.53 9.50 38.36
CA GLY A 3 3.05 10.65 39.10
C GLY A 3 4.27 11.35 38.44
N LEU A 4 4.45 11.19 37.13
CA LEU A 4 5.58 11.76 36.38
C LEU A 4 5.27 13.21 35.98
N THR A 5 6.27 14.08 36.05
CA THR A 5 6.21 15.43 35.46
C THR A 5 6.41 15.36 33.95
N GLN A 6 6.00 16.39 33.21
CA GLN A 6 6.23 16.46 31.74
C GLN A 6 7.72 16.38 31.37
N GLU A 7 8.61 16.92 32.22
CA GLU A 7 10.05 16.82 32.06
C GLU A 7 10.54 15.37 32.19
N SER A 8 10.18 14.70 33.29
CA SER A 8 10.53 13.31 33.55
C SER A 8 9.93 12.35 32.52
N TRP A 9 8.73 12.65 32.00
CA TRP A 9 8.11 11.92 30.92
C TRP A 9 8.87 12.12 29.61
N GLY A 10 9.20 13.39 29.27
CA GLY A 10 9.94 13.75 28.07
C GLY A 10 11.34 13.13 28.01
N GLU A 11 12.07 13.14 29.12
CA GLU A 11 13.39 12.50 29.22
C GLU A 11 13.33 11.00 28.88
N ARG A 12 12.34 10.28 29.41
CA ARG A 12 12.17 8.83 29.16
C ARG A 12 11.80 8.51 27.70
N LEU A 13 11.06 9.40 27.06
CA LEU A 13 10.59 9.24 25.68
C LEU A 13 11.54 9.85 24.66
N HIS A 14 12.57 10.60 25.08
CA HIS A 14 13.46 11.40 24.25
C HIS A 14 12.72 12.53 23.51
N PHE A 15 11.74 13.17 24.18
CA PHE A 15 11.01 14.34 23.71
C PHE A 15 11.13 15.51 24.70
N SER A 16 10.93 16.74 24.22
CA SER A 16 10.92 17.90 25.12
C SER A 16 9.68 17.92 26.03
N ALA A 17 9.78 18.50 27.22
CA ALA A 17 8.64 18.71 28.11
C ALA A 17 7.53 19.51 27.43
N SER A 18 7.88 20.50 26.61
CA SER A 18 6.92 21.30 25.83
C SER A 18 6.16 20.43 24.81
N HIS A 19 6.84 19.49 24.14
CA HIS A 19 6.19 18.55 23.23
C HIS A 19 5.20 17.65 23.98
N VAL A 20 5.63 17.08 25.09
CA VAL A 20 4.75 16.26 25.97
C VAL A 20 3.54 17.04 26.41
N GLY A 21 3.70 18.26 26.91
CA GLY A 21 2.60 19.09 27.35
C GLY A 21 1.64 19.46 26.22
N ALA A 22 2.12 19.70 25.02
CA ALA A 22 1.29 19.99 23.86
C ALA A 22 0.44 18.77 23.44
N VAL A 23 1.01 17.55 23.51
CA VAL A 23 0.28 16.31 23.26
C VAL A 23 -0.79 16.07 24.32
N GLU A 24 -0.45 16.24 25.62
CA GLU A 24 -1.41 16.07 26.72
C GLU A 24 -2.60 17.05 26.66
N ARG A 25 -2.36 18.27 26.19
CA ARG A 25 -3.44 19.26 26.03
C ARG A 25 -4.24 19.12 24.73
N GLY A 26 -3.84 18.16 23.85
CA GLY A 26 -4.47 17.98 22.54
C GLY A 26 -4.12 19.07 21.52
N GLU A 27 -3.13 19.92 21.80
CA GLU A 27 -2.63 20.97 20.91
C GLU A 27 -1.73 20.39 19.79
N ARG A 28 -1.22 19.20 20.03
CA ARG A 28 -0.38 18.46 19.08
C ARG A 28 -0.81 17.00 19.05
N PRO A 29 -0.95 16.39 17.86
CA PRO A 29 -1.27 14.97 17.76
C PRO A 29 -0.12 14.10 18.28
N ALA A 30 -0.46 12.98 18.91
CA ALA A 30 0.49 11.93 19.27
C ALA A 30 0.87 11.15 18.00
N LEU A 31 1.94 11.54 17.34
CA LEU A 31 2.44 10.92 16.10
C LEU A 31 3.12 9.55 16.37
N PRO A 32 3.36 8.73 15.32
CA PRO A 32 3.91 7.37 15.45
C PRO A 32 5.21 7.27 16.23
N ASP A 33 6.13 8.21 16.08
CA ASP A 33 7.39 8.28 16.80
C ASP A 33 7.18 8.45 18.33
N TYR A 34 6.25 9.33 18.72
CA TYR A 34 5.86 9.54 20.11
C TYR A 34 5.17 8.30 20.70
N LEU A 35 4.17 7.75 20.00
CA LEU A 35 3.45 6.56 20.45
C LEU A 35 4.34 5.33 20.52
N GLY A 36 5.24 5.16 19.55
CA GLY A 36 6.24 4.09 19.55
C GLY A 36 7.26 4.22 20.70
N ALA A 37 7.62 5.44 21.10
CA ALA A 37 8.44 5.68 22.27
C ALA A 37 7.69 5.30 23.55
N VAL A 38 6.42 5.66 23.69
CA VAL A 38 5.56 5.27 24.82
C VAL A 38 5.46 3.75 24.91
N ASP A 39 5.19 3.06 23.81
CA ASP A 39 5.06 1.59 23.80
C ASP A 39 6.35 0.89 24.20
N ARG A 40 7.52 1.37 23.74
CA ARG A 40 8.83 0.81 24.12
C ARG A 40 9.14 0.96 25.60
N VAL A 41 8.79 2.12 26.19
CA VAL A 41 9.13 2.43 27.58
C VAL A 41 8.16 1.78 28.56
N TYR A 42 6.88 1.67 28.20
CA TYR A 42 5.82 1.28 29.12
C TYR A 42 5.13 -0.05 28.75
N GLY A 43 5.54 -0.70 27.67
CA GLY A 43 4.93 -1.97 27.23
C GLY A 43 3.45 -1.82 26.83
N THR A 44 3.06 -0.65 26.33
CA THR A 44 1.69 -0.37 25.89
C THR A 44 1.47 -0.80 24.44
N ALA A 45 0.25 -0.67 23.93
CA ALA A 45 -0.12 -1.02 22.56
C ALA A 45 -0.75 0.19 21.82
N PHE A 46 -0.33 1.41 22.14
CA PHE A 46 -0.88 2.62 21.53
C PHE A 46 -0.63 2.69 20.02
N MET A 47 0.52 2.21 19.55
CA MET A 47 0.79 2.12 18.11
C MET A 47 -0.18 1.19 17.40
N LYS A 48 -0.62 0.09 18.04
CA LYS A 48 -1.64 -0.79 17.48
C LYS A 48 -2.97 -0.06 17.33
N PHE A 49 -3.45 0.62 18.37
CA PHE A 49 -4.68 1.42 18.31
C PHE A 49 -4.58 2.57 17.32
N TYR A 50 -3.45 3.27 17.27
CA TYR A 50 -3.22 4.34 16.30
C TYR A 50 -3.31 3.81 14.87
N ARG A 51 -2.69 2.67 14.55
CA ARG A 51 -2.76 2.05 13.22
C ARG A 51 -4.18 1.66 12.85
N GLU A 52 -4.94 1.07 13.77
CA GLU A 52 -6.36 0.75 13.56
C GLU A 52 -7.19 2.01 13.30
N PHE A 53 -6.91 3.09 14.04
CA PHE A 53 -7.57 4.38 13.88
C PHE A 53 -7.28 5.01 12.51
N ILE A 54 -6.01 5.16 12.14
CA ILE A 54 -5.64 5.79 10.87
C ILE A 54 -6.08 4.97 9.65
N ARG A 55 -6.06 3.63 9.73
CA ARG A 55 -6.61 2.78 8.68
C ARG A 55 -8.08 3.11 8.39
N GLY A 56 -8.87 3.39 9.44
CA GLY A 56 -10.28 3.73 9.31
C GLY A 56 -10.52 5.17 8.84
N GLU A 57 -9.79 6.15 9.38
CA GLU A 57 -10.09 7.57 9.18
C GLU A 57 -9.50 8.14 7.89
N TRP A 58 -8.25 7.76 7.55
CA TRP A 58 -7.52 8.32 6.40
C TRP A 58 -7.55 7.44 5.15
N THR A 59 -8.26 6.33 5.23
CA THR A 59 -8.60 5.54 4.05
C THR A 59 -9.87 6.11 3.42
N PRO A 60 -9.91 6.31 2.10
CA PRO A 60 -11.13 6.78 1.44
C PRO A 60 -12.35 5.94 1.84
N VAL A 61 -13.48 6.60 2.13
CA VAL A 61 -14.69 5.94 2.67
C VAL A 61 -15.13 4.75 1.79
N TRP A 62 -15.02 4.91 0.48
CA TRP A 62 -15.35 3.86 -0.49
C TRP A 62 -14.37 2.67 -0.50
N TYR A 63 -13.13 2.85 0.03
CA TYR A 63 -12.12 1.78 0.10
C TYR A 63 -12.15 1.03 1.45
N ARG A 64 -12.71 1.64 2.50
CA ARG A 64 -12.75 1.06 3.87
C ARG A 64 -13.35 -0.35 3.93
N PRO A 65 -14.47 -0.66 3.24
CA PRO A 65 -15.01 -2.02 3.25
C PRO A 65 -14.02 -3.04 2.70
N PHE A 66 -13.22 -2.67 1.71
CA PHE A 66 -12.22 -3.58 1.13
C PHE A 66 -10.99 -3.77 2.02
N VAL A 67 -10.59 -2.77 2.83
CA VAL A 67 -9.44 -2.88 3.75
C VAL A 67 -9.57 -4.05 4.72
N GLU A 68 -10.78 -4.36 5.18
CA GLU A 68 -11.01 -5.50 6.05
C GLU A 68 -10.73 -6.82 5.31
N TYR A 69 -11.21 -6.98 4.09
CA TYR A 69 -10.91 -8.14 3.25
C TYR A 69 -9.43 -8.23 2.92
N GLU A 70 -8.80 -7.13 2.53
CA GLU A 70 -7.37 -7.04 2.25
C GLU A 70 -6.54 -7.52 3.46
N GLY A 71 -6.84 -7.04 4.66
CA GLY A 71 -6.13 -7.41 5.90
C GLY A 71 -6.21 -8.89 6.27
N ARG A 72 -7.28 -9.58 5.86
CA ARG A 72 -7.55 -11.00 6.10
C ARG A 72 -7.19 -11.90 4.93
N ALA A 73 -6.85 -11.33 3.77
CA ALA A 73 -6.61 -12.09 2.56
C ALA A 73 -5.42 -13.05 2.70
N LYS A 74 -5.58 -14.27 2.23
CA LYS A 74 -4.51 -15.26 2.05
C LYS A 74 -3.81 -15.09 0.71
N LEU A 75 -4.56 -14.62 -0.30
CA LEU A 75 -4.09 -14.34 -1.65
C LEU A 75 -4.72 -13.01 -2.11
N LEU A 76 -3.86 -12.12 -2.57
CA LEU A 76 -4.25 -10.92 -3.31
C LEU A 76 -3.75 -11.00 -4.74
N ARG A 77 -4.64 -10.73 -5.68
CA ARG A 77 -4.35 -10.61 -7.11
C ARG A 77 -4.67 -9.18 -7.52
N ILE A 78 -3.67 -8.43 -7.94
CA ILE A 78 -3.79 -7.01 -8.25
C ILE A 78 -3.38 -6.78 -9.69
N PHE A 79 -4.28 -6.19 -10.47
CA PHE A 79 -3.94 -5.62 -11.77
C PHE A 79 -3.92 -4.09 -11.67
N GLN A 80 -2.82 -3.49 -12.13
CA GLN A 80 -2.65 -2.03 -12.17
C GLN A 80 -2.14 -1.57 -13.53
N PRO A 81 -2.99 -0.83 -14.29
CA PRO A 81 -2.62 -0.34 -15.61
C PRO A 81 -1.88 1.00 -15.61
N MET A 82 -1.85 1.75 -14.50
CA MET A 82 -1.41 3.16 -14.54
C MET A 82 -0.34 3.53 -13.52
N VAL A 83 -0.37 2.94 -12.31
CA VAL A 83 0.51 3.31 -11.19
C VAL A 83 0.93 2.07 -10.40
N MET A 84 1.98 2.16 -9.59
CA MET A 84 2.33 1.07 -8.67
C MET A 84 1.22 0.81 -7.67
N PRO A 85 0.89 -0.47 -7.38
CA PRO A 85 -0.09 -0.81 -6.34
C PRO A 85 0.41 -0.36 -4.96
N GLY A 86 -0.50 0.16 -4.13
CA GLY A 86 -0.17 0.74 -2.82
C GLY A 86 0.65 -0.19 -1.91
N LEU A 87 0.43 -1.50 -2.00
CA LEU A 87 1.14 -2.51 -1.22
C LEU A 87 2.63 -2.68 -1.59
N LEU A 88 3.06 -2.12 -2.72
CA LEU A 88 4.45 -2.19 -3.21
C LEU A 88 5.08 -0.81 -3.42
N GLN A 89 4.42 0.28 -3.01
CA GLN A 89 4.96 1.64 -3.14
C GLN A 89 6.04 1.89 -2.09
N THR A 90 7.13 2.56 -2.51
CA THR A 90 8.05 3.21 -1.56
C THR A 90 7.37 4.44 -0.96
N GLU A 91 7.85 4.91 0.19
CA GLU A 91 7.32 6.13 0.81
C GLU A 91 7.41 7.33 -0.13
N ALA A 92 8.56 7.52 -0.80
CA ALA A 92 8.77 8.63 -1.73
C ALA A 92 7.81 8.59 -2.93
N TYR A 93 7.58 7.41 -3.51
CA TYR A 93 6.62 7.23 -4.59
C TYR A 93 5.18 7.49 -4.12
N ALA A 94 4.78 6.92 -2.98
CA ALA A 94 3.46 7.10 -2.41
C ALA A 94 3.17 8.58 -2.11
N ARG A 95 4.14 9.28 -1.52
CA ARG A 95 4.08 10.72 -1.23
C ARG A 95 3.89 11.54 -2.51
N ALA A 96 4.73 11.30 -3.50
CA ALA A 96 4.66 12.01 -4.78
C ALA A 96 3.33 11.75 -5.50
N LEU A 97 2.83 10.52 -5.47
CA LEU A 97 1.53 10.17 -6.05
C LEU A 97 0.37 10.87 -5.32
N LEU A 98 0.36 10.87 -3.98
CA LEU A 98 -0.67 11.55 -3.19
C LEU A 98 -0.68 13.05 -3.45
N GLN A 99 0.48 13.67 -3.58
CA GLN A 99 0.61 15.09 -3.96
C GLN A 99 0.05 15.34 -5.37
N ALA A 100 0.38 14.48 -6.34
CA ALA A 100 -0.14 14.59 -7.70
C ALA A 100 -1.67 14.39 -7.79
N LEU A 101 -2.26 13.66 -6.84
CA LEU A 101 -3.71 13.47 -6.70
C LEU A 101 -4.40 14.60 -5.91
N ASN A 102 -3.69 15.70 -5.64
CA ASN A 102 -4.20 16.86 -4.90
C ASN A 102 -4.72 16.53 -3.49
N THR A 103 -4.09 15.56 -2.80
CA THR A 103 -4.35 15.31 -1.38
C THR A 103 -4.04 16.60 -0.60
N LYS A 104 -4.96 17.01 0.27
CA LYS A 104 -4.78 18.23 1.06
C LYS A 104 -3.54 18.13 1.94
N PRO A 105 -2.80 19.23 2.14
CA PRO A 105 -1.56 19.23 2.93
C PRO A 105 -1.73 18.60 4.33
N GLU A 106 -2.83 18.88 5.02
CA GLU A 106 -3.15 18.37 6.34
C GLU A 106 -3.50 16.87 6.36
N GLU A 107 -3.94 16.33 5.22
CA GLU A 107 -4.31 14.92 5.05
C GLU A 107 -3.15 14.06 4.52
N LEU A 108 -2.09 14.68 3.98
CA LEU A 108 -1.01 13.99 3.28
C LEU A 108 -0.29 12.98 4.18
N GLU A 109 0.24 13.43 5.32
CA GLU A 109 1.01 12.57 6.22
C GLU A 109 0.17 11.43 6.81
N PRO A 110 -1.04 11.67 7.33
CA PRO A 110 -1.90 10.60 7.82
C PRO A 110 -2.29 9.59 6.72
N THR A 111 -2.62 10.07 5.52
CA THR A 111 -2.97 9.20 4.38
C THR A 111 -1.78 8.35 3.94
N LEU A 112 -0.59 8.96 3.90
CA LEU A 112 0.66 8.25 3.60
C LEU A 112 0.95 7.17 4.65
N ALA A 113 0.86 7.51 5.93
CA ALA A 113 1.06 6.57 7.03
C ALA A 113 0.08 5.39 6.94
N ALA A 114 -1.22 5.66 6.71
CA ALA A 114 -2.24 4.63 6.53
C ALA A 114 -1.94 3.71 5.34
N ARG A 115 -1.43 4.26 4.23
CA ARG A 115 -1.04 3.51 3.04
C ARG A 115 0.15 2.59 3.30
N LEU A 116 1.20 3.10 3.94
CA LEU A 116 2.40 2.32 4.26
C LEU A 116 2.12 1.22 5.29
N ASP A 117 1.29 1.51 6.28
CA ASP A 117 0.92 0.55 7.32
C ASP A 117 0.20 -0.69 6.74
N ARG A 118 -0.59 -0.53 5.67
CA ARG A 118 -1.24 -1.65 4.98
C ARG A 118 -0.25 -2.64 4.36
N GLN A 119 0.98 -2.23 4.06
CA GLN A 119 2.01 -3.11 3.48
C GLN A 119 2.45 -4.22 4.43
N GLU A 120 2.15 -4.09 5.74
CA GLU A 120 2.43 -5.14 6.72
C GLU A 120 1.83 -6.50 6.34
N ILE A 121 0.68 -6.53 5.66
CA ILE A 121 0.04 -7.78 5.24
C ILE A 121 0.92 -8.64 4.33
N VAL A 122 1.83 -8.02 3.58
CA VAL A 122 2.77 -8.68 2.65
C VAL A 122 4.12 -8.96 3.32
N THR A 123 4.49 -8.17 4.33
CA THR A 123 5.84 -8.19 4.95
C THR A 123 5.90 -8.88 6.32
N ARG A 124 4.76 -9.12 6.97
CA ARG A 124 4.71 -9.77 8.29
C ARG A 124 5.40 -11.15 8.29
N ALA A 125 6.05 -11.48 9.38
CA ALA A 125 6.85 -12.70 9.49
C ALA A 125 6.03 -14.00 9.45
N THR A 126 4.78 -13.94 9.89
CA THR A 126 3.86 -15.10 9.92
C THR A 126 2.57 -14.79 9.17
N ASN A 127 2.06 -15.76 8.43
CA ASN A 127 0.84 -15.60 7.64
C ASN A 127 0.87 -14.42 6.66
N ALA A 128 2.04 -14.09 6.10
CA ALA A 128 2.14 -13.10 5.05
C ALA A 128 1.19 -13.46 3.89
N CYS A 129 0.48 -12.45 3.41
CA CYS A 129 -0.40 -12.64 2.26
C CYS A 129 0.42 -12.99 1.02
N ARG A 130 -0.03 -13.98 0.24
CA ARG A 130 0.51 -14.19 -1.11
C ARG A 130 -0.01 -13.08 -2.01
N LEU A 131 0.91 -12.39 -2.67
CA LEU A 131 0.62 -11.27 -3.55
C LEU A 131 1.03 -11.61 -4.98
N VAL A 132 0.08 -11.57 -5.91
CA VAL A 132 0.34 -11.69 -7.35
C VAL A 132 -0.08 -10.37 -8.00
N VAL A 133 0.87 -9.70 -8.63
CA VAL A 133 0.66 -8.41 -9.28
C VAL A 133 0.89 -8.56 -10.77
N VAL A 134 -0.03 -8.01 -11.55
CA VAL A 134 0.14 -7.79 -12.99
C VAL A 134 0.13 -6.29 -13.22
N LEU A 135 1.19 -5.78 -13.83
CA LEU A 135 1.34 -4.37 -14.18
C LEU A 135 1.34 -4.22 -15.69
N ASP A 136 0.71 -3.19 -16.21
CA ASP A 136 0.98 -2.73 -17.56
C ASP A 136 2.38 -2.08 -17.62
N GLU A 137 3.10 -2.24 -18.72
CA GLU A 137 4.45 -1.69 -18.90
C GLU A 137 4.50 -0.16 -18.69
N ILE A 138 3.39 0.56 -18.91
CA ILE A 138 3.33 2.01 -18.68
C ILE A 138 3.66 2.38 -17.23
N VAL A 139 3.37 1.49 -16.27
CA VAL A 139 3.66 1.70 -14.85
C VAL A 139 5.16 1.85 -14.59
N LEU A 140 6.00 1.16 -15.37
CA LEU A 140 7.47 1.26 -15.27
C LEU A 140 8.00 2.57 -15.89
N ARG A 141 7.22 3.19 -16.76
CA ARG A 141 7.64 4.34 -17.58
C ARG A 141 6.97 5.67 -17.19
N ARG A 142 5.86 5.63 -16.48
CA ARG A 142 5.17 6.83 -16.00
C ARG A 142 5.97 7.48 -14.88
N SER A 143 6.43 8.71 -15.09
CA SER A 143 7.16 9.47 -14.08
C SER A 143 6.24 9.88 -12.92
N VAL A 144 6.57 9.40 -11.73
CA VAL A 144 5.96 9.81 -10.46
C VAL A 144 7.08 10.23 -9.52
N GLY A 145 7.10 11.49 -9.11
CA GLY A 145 8.12 12.04 -8.22
C GLY A 145 9.51 12.26 -8.85
N GLY A 146 9.65 12.03 -10.16
CA GLY A 146 10.89 12.21 -10.89
C GLY A 146 11.79 10.96 -10.97
N PRO A 147 12.96 11.06 -11.68
CA PRO A 147 13.78 9.91 -12.01
C PRO A 147 14.30 9.14 -10.79
N GLU A 148 14.76 9.83 -9.77
CA GLU A 148 15.30 9.21 -8.55
C GLU A 148 14.23 8.38 -7.82
N VAL A 149 13.03 8.95 -7.65
CA VAL A 149 11.90 8.25 -7.02
C VAL A 149 11.48 7.02 -7.83
N MET A 150 11.44 7.15 -9.16
CA MET A 150 11.11 6.02 -10.05
C MET A 150 12.15 4.92 -9.99
N ARG A 151 13.43 5.26 -10.05
CA ARG A 151 14.54 4.30 -9.94
C ARG A 151 14.46 3.50 -8.64
N ASP A 152 14.27 4.19 -7.50
CA ASP A 152 14.22 3.54 -6.20
C ASP A 152 12.93 2.71 -6.03
N GLN A 153 11.82 3.15 -6.60
CA GLN A 153 10.57 2.38 -6.66
C GLN A 153 10.74 1.09 -7.47
N LEU A 154 11.38 1.14 -8.62
CA LEU A 154 11.60 -0.05 -9.46
C LEU A 154 12.58 -1.03 -8.82
N LYS A 155 13.62 -0.55 -8.12
CA LYS A 155 14.48 -1.41 -7.29
C LYS A 155 13.68 -2.12 -6.20
N ALA A 156 12.82 -1.39 -5.49
CA ALA A 156 11.97 -1.97 -4.45
C ALA A 156 11.03 -3.06 -5.00
N ILE A 157 10.52 -2.88 -6.24
CA ILE A 157 9.71 -3.92 -6.93
C ILE A 157 10.56 -5.13 -7.30
N ALA A 158 11.77 -4.92 -7.84
CA ALA A 158 12.67 -6.02 -8.17
C ALA A 158 13.02 -6.85 -6.92
N ASP A 159 13.31 -6.18 -5.79
CA ASP A 159 13.59 -6.82 -4.51
C ASP A 159 12.35 -7.54 -3.95
N ALA A 160 11.17 -6.92 -4.03
CA ALA A 160 9.92 -7.54 -3.60
C ALA A 160 9.63 -8.83 -4.38
N ASN A 161 9.91 -8.85 -5.68
CA ASN A 161 9.71 -10.01 -6.55
C ASN A 161 10.64 -11.19 -6.22
N GLN A 162 11.69 -11.00 -5.41
CA GLN A 162 12.53 -12.09 -4.89
C GLN A 162 11.91 -12.79 -3.66
N ARG A 163 10.86 -12.23 -3.07
CA ARG A 163 10.18 -12.84 -1.91
C ARG A 163 9.33 -14.02 -2.38
N GLN A 164 9.28 -15.09 -1.59
CA GLN A 164 8.51 -16.30 -1.92
C GLN A 164 7.00 -16.06 -2.05
N ASN A 165 6.49 -15.05 -1.36
CA ASN A 165 5.06 -14.71 -1.34
C ASN A 165 4.66 -13.59 -2.32
N VAL A 166 5.59 -13.03 -3.09
CA VAL A 166 5.31 -11.95 -4.05
C VAL A 166 5.67 -12.40 -5.46
N GLN A 167 4.79 -12.14 -6.40
CA GLN A 167 5.02 -12.35 -7.83
C GLN A 167 4.59 -11.11 -8.59
N VAL A 168 5.47 -10.59 -9.44
CA VAL A 168 5.18 -9.43 -10.30
C VAL A 168 5.35 -9.85 -11.76
N HIS A 169 4.32 -9.58 -12.55
CA HIS A 169 4.26 -9.84 -13.97
C HIS A 169 3.99 -8.56 -14.73
N ILE A 170 4.56 -8.41 -15.93
CA ILE A 170 4.40 -7.22 -16.76
C ILE A 170 3.68 -7.58 -18.05
N VAL A 171 2.63 -6.83 -18.39
CA VAL A 171 2.03 -6.86 -19.73
C VAL A 171 2.78 -5.87 -20.61
N PRO A 172 3.50 -6.32 -21.64
CA PRO A 172 4.32 -5.44 -22.46
C PRO A 172 3.46 -4.63 -23.45
N PHE A 173 3.95 -3.47 -23.87
CA PHE A 173 3.29 -2.63 -24.89
C PHE A 173 3.01 -3.35 -26.22
N THR A 174 3.80 -4.37 -26.52
CA THR A 174 3.62 -5.18 -27.74
C THR A 174 2.31 -5.97 -27.74
N THR A 175 1.66 -6.13 -26.57
CA THR A 175 0.35 -6.79 -26.46
C THR A 175 -0.76 -6.01 -27.21
N GLY A 176 -0.65 -4.69 -27.30
CA GLY A 176 -1.70 -3.85 -27.88
C GLY A 176 -2.93 -3.74 -26.97
N GLY A 177 -4.13 -3.81 -27.54
CA GLY A 177 -5.39 -3.74 -26.79
C GLY A 177 -5.72 -5.06 -26.11
N TYR A 178 -6.09 -5.02 -24.82
CA TYR A 178 -6.47 -6.17 -24.01
C TYR A 178 -7.44 -5.73 -22.88
N PRO A 179 -8.14 -6.65 -22.18
CA PRO A 179 -9.16 -6.26 -21.18
C PRO A 179 -8.66 -5.34 -20.07
N GLY A 180 -7.37 -5.35 -19.76
CA GLY A 180 -6.76 -4.48 -18.73
C GLY A 180 -6.91 -2.98 -18.99
N VAL A 181 -7.22 -2.55 -20.23
CA VAL A 181 -7.51 -1.13 -20.54
C VAL A 181 -8.79 -0.61 -19.86
N LEU A 182 -9.65 -1.51 -19.35
CA LEU A 182 -10.87 -1.14 -18.63
C LEU A 182 -10.61 -0.56 -17.24
N GLY A 183 -9.41 -0.78 -16.67
CA GLY A 183 -9.03 -0.21 -15.40
C GLY A 183 -8.44 -1.20 -14.40
N PRO A 184 -8.08 -0.70 -13.20
CA PRO A 184 -7.49 -1.52 -12.15
C PRO A 184 -8.51 -2.46 -11.51
N MET A 185 -8.04 -3.63 -11.08
CA MET A 185 -8.84 -4.57 -10.28
C MET A 185 -8.01 -5.21 -9.17
N VAL A 186 -8.68 -5.55 -8.09
CA VAL A 186 -8.12 -6.35 -7.00
C VAL A 186 -9.05 -7.50 -6.69
N LEU A 187 -8.50 -8.71 -6.56
CA LEU A 187 -9.21 -9.89 -6.10
C LEU A 187 -8.58 -10.38 -4.81
N ALA A 188 -9.36 -10.43 -3.74
CA ALA A 188 -8.94 -10.92 -2.43
C ALA A 188 -9.57 -12.29 -2.15
N THR A 189 -8.75 -13.29 -1.85
CA THR A 189 -9.24 -14.59 -1.39
C THR A 189 -9.23 -14.64 0.13
N VAL A 190 -10.42 -14.66 0.73
CA VAL A 190 -10.65 -14.64 2.17
C VAL A 190 -11.56 -15.81 2.54
N ASP A 191 -11.15 -16.66 3.47
CA ASP A 191 -11.92 -17.80 3.97
C ASP A 191 -12.50 -18.70 2.85
N GLY A 192 -11.73 -18.87 1.77
CA GLY A 192 -12.10 -19.71 0.62
C GLY A 192 -13.06 -19.05 -0.39
N ARG A 193 -13.37 -17.77 -0.22
CA ARG A 193 -14.18 -16.98 -1.16
C ARG A 193 -13.36 -15.89 -1.80
N THR A 194 -13.69 -15.52 -3.04
CA THR A 194 -13.13 -14.36 -3.71
C THR A 194 -14.03 -13.15 -3.52
N VAL A 195 -13.42 -12.02 -3.22
CA VAL A 195 -14.05 -10.70 -3.18
C VAL A 195 -13.29 -9.81 -4.14
N GLY A 196 -14.01 -9.12 -5.02
CA GLY A 196 -13.45 -8.19 -5.99
C GLY A 196 -13.52 -6.75 -5.52
N PHE A 197 -12.57 -5.93 -5.98
CA PHE A 197 -12.63 -4.49 -5.81
C PHE A 197 -12.19 -3.80 -7.10
N LEU A 198 -13.04 -2.91 -7.58
CA LEU A 198 -12.78 -2.10 -8.77
C LEU A 198 -12.60 -0.64 -8.34
N GLU A 199 -11.47 -0.05 -8.67
CA GLU A 199 -11.19 1.36 -8.39
C GLU A 199 -11.80 2.24 -9.50
N GLY A 200 -12.59 3.23 -9.11
CA GLY A 200 -13.12 4.26 -10.00
C GLY A 200 -12.55 5.64 -9.64
N HIS A 201 -12.80 6.62 -10.51
CA HIS A 201 -12.30 7.99 -10.32
C HIS A 201 -12.89 8.70 -9.10
N LEU A 202 -14.18 8.48 -8.83
CA LEU A 202 -14.91 9.10 -7.72
C LEU A 202 -15.14 8.13 -6.56
N GLU A 203 -15.27 6.85 -6.86
CA GLU A 203 -15.58 5.81 -5.89
C GLU A 203 -15.01 4.46 -6.32
N GLY A 204 -14.84 3.54 -5.37
CA GLY A 204 -14.53 2.15 -5.64
C GLY A 204 -15.73 1.28 -5.38
N ARG A 205 -15.79 0.14 -6.05
CA ARG A 205 -16.89 -0.82 -5.93
C ARG A 205 -16.40 -2.14 -5.38
N LEU A 206 -16.94 -2.53 -4.21
CA LEU A 206 -16.77 -3.85 -3.64
C LEU A 206 -17.71 -4.83 -4.36
N ILE A 207 -17.20 -5.97 -4.79
CA ILE A 207 -17.90 -7.03 -5.52
C ILE A 207 -17.84 -8.29 -4.68
N GLU A 208 -19.02 -8.75 -4.21
CA GLU A 208 -19.16 -9.94 -3.34
C GLU A 208 -20.09 -10.99 -3.97
N ALA A 209 -20.90 -10.60 -4.96
CA ALA A 209 -21.79 -11.52 -5.66
C ALA A 209 -20.99 -12.55 -6.48
N THR A 210 -21.33 -13.83 -6.34
CA THR A 210 -20.55 -14.96 -6.88
C THR A 210 -20.39 -14.85 -8.41
N ASP A 211 -21.46 -14.60 -9.13
CA ASP A 211 -21.45 -14.44 -10.58
C ASP A 211 -20.55 -13.29 -11.07
N ALA A 212 -20.57 -12.17 -10.36
CA ALA A 212 -19.73 -11.02 -10.67
C ALA A 212 -18.25 -11.25 -10.30
N THR A 213 -17.95 -11.97 -9.22
CA THR A 213 -16.58 -12.34 -8.87
C THR A 213 -16.01 -13.38 -9.80
N GLU A 214 -16.81 -14.34 -10.27
CA GLU A 214 -16.42 -15.31 -11.31
C GLU A 214 -16.03 -14.60 -12.62
N ALA A 215 -16.82 -13.63 -13.07
CA ALA A 215 -16.48 -12.83 -14.24
C ALA A 215 -15.17 -12.05 -14.07
N LEU A 216 -14.91 -11.49 -12.88
CA LEU A 216 -13.63 -10.82 -12.59
C LEU A 216 -12.45 -11.80 -12.54
N GLU A 217 -12.67 -13.04 -12.11
CA GLU A 217 -11.64 -14.08 -12.14
C GLU A 217 -11.31 -14.49 -13.58
N GLU A 218 -12.30 -14.59 -14.46
CA GLU A 218 -12.10 -14.82 -15.91
C GLU A 218 -11.31 -13.66 -16.57
N ASP A 219 -11.67 -12.43 -16.26
CA ASP A 219 -10.94 -11.24 -16.72
C ASP A 219 -9.49 -11.25 -16.21
N TRP A 220 -9.28 -11.60 -14.94
CA TRP A 220 -7.95 -11.73 -14.35
C TRP A 220 -7.09 -12.77 -15.09
N GLU A 221 -7.62 -13.96 -15.35
CA GLU A 221 -6.87 -15.00 -16.06
C GLU A 221 -6.57 -14.58 -17.51
N THR A 222 -7.50 -13.86 -18.15
CA THR A 222 -7.27 -13.29 -19.47
C THR A 222 -6.15 -12.27 -19.46
N ILE A 223 -6.18 -11.28 -18.54
CA ILE A 223 -5.12 -10.25 -18.39
C ILE A 223 -3.78 -10.92 -18.08
N ARG A 224 -3.76 -11.88 -17.15
CA ARG A 224 -2.56 -12.61 -16.77
C ARG A 224 -1.97 -13.39 -17.94
N GLY A 225 -2.81 -13.90 -18.85
CA GLY A 225 -2.40 -14.59 -20.07
C GLY A 225 -1.60 -13.72 -21.05
N TYR A 226 -1.75 -12.40 -20.99
CA TYR A 226 -0.95 -11.42 -21.77
C TYR A 226 0.36 -11.02 -21.08
N ALA A 227 0.50 -11.30 -19.79
CA ALA A 227 1.69 -10.91 -19.05
C ALA A 227 2.88 -11.84 -19.34
N LEU A 228 4.07 -11.27 -19.32
CA LEU A 228 5.32 -12.02 -19.44
C LEU A 228 5.50 -13.00 -18.26
N PRO A 229 6.19 -14.13 -18.51
CA PRO A 229 6.66 -15.00 -17.42
C PRO A 229 7.49 -14.22 -16.38
N GLY A 230 7.50 -14.70 -15.12
CA GLY A 230 8.15 -14.00 -14.02
C GLY A 230 9.60 -13.59 -14.28
N GLN A 231 10.41 -14.47 -14.90
CA GLN A 231 11.79 -14.18 -15.25
C GLN A 231 11.90 -12.99 -16.23
N GLN A 232 11.13 -13.02 -17.33
CA GLN A 232 11.14 -11.97 -18.34
C GLN A 232 10.57 -10.66 -17.78
N SER A 233 9.56 -10.73 -16.91
CA SER A 233 9.02 -9.56 -16.19
C SER A 233 10.10 -8.93 -15.29
N HIS A 234 10.87 -9.74 -14.59
CA HIS A 234 11.98 -9.25 -13.76
C HIS A 234 13.07 -8.58 -14.60
N GLU A 235 13.47 -9.17 -15.71
CA GLU A 235 14.41 -8.59 -16.65
C GLU A 235 13.93 -7.22 -17.17
N MET A 236 12.65 -7.13 -17.57
CA MET A 236 12.05 -5.85 -18.01
C MET A 236 12.05 -4.78 -16.90
N ILE A 237 11.84 -5.15 -15.63
CA ILE A 237 11.94 -4.23 -14.50
C ILE A 237 13.38 -3.73 -14.36
N LEU A 238 14.39 -4.60 -14.47
CA LEU A 238 15.80 -4.21 -14.38
C LEU A 238 16.19 -3.27 -15.52
N GLU A 239 15.79 -3.56 -16.76
CA GLU A 239 15.99 -2.67 -17.92
C GLU A 239 15.33 -1.29 -17.69
N ALA A 240 14.12 -1.26 -17.11
CA ALA A 240 13.45 -0.02 -16.80
C ALA A 240 14.19 0.82 -15.74
N ILE A 241 14.88 0.22 -14.77
CA ILE A 241 15.72 0.94 -13.79
C ILE A 241 16.80 1.75 -14.50
N GLU A 242 17.45 1.17 -15.52
CA GLU A 242 18.51 1.84 -16.28
C GLU A 242 18.01 3.06 -17.04
N THR A 243 16.72 3.08 -17.45
CA THR A 243 16.13 4.23 -18.15
C THR A 243 15.90 5.44 -17.24
N TRP A 244 15.94 5.23 -15.92
CA TRP A 244 15.75 6.28 -14.90
C TRP A 244 17.08 6.72 -14.25
N SER A 245 18.23 6.36 -14.87
CA SER A 245 19.57 6.68 -14.36
C SER A 245 20.05 8.06 -14.78
#